data_84b2ddf5bcedfe1c6bf8727315009198
#
_entry.id   84b2ddf5bcedfe1c6bf8727315009198
#
_cell.length_a   1.000
_cell.length_b   1.000
_cell.length_c   1.000
_cell.angle_alpha   90.00
_cell.angle_beta   90.00
_cell.angle_gamma   90.00
#
_symmetry.space_group_name_H-M   'P 1'
#
loop_
_entity.id
_entity.type
_entity.pdbx_description
1 polymer ?
#
loop_
_entity_poly.entity_id
_entity_poly.type
_entity_poly.pdbx_seq_one_letter_code
_entity_poly.pdbx_strand_id
1 'polypeptide(L)'
;MTARRTLLDGLARDIDVFDLVSELVPLHPRDDTFPGEVFLRLAGDALDWCGASRADPLPLEGLRERFLPECAFRGRQNKKFQYAVLAAAALHGGTDPDLLDEVTWWQSDDFWQYALFAAVAYVRAAASRAGVPVRQACQDLAQRSGDAAP
;
A
#
# COMPACT_ATOMS: atom_id res chain seq x y z
N MET A 1 4.96 2.52 17.68
CA MET A 1 4.06 1.87 16.70
C MET A 1 4.66 2.02 15.31
N THR A 2 4.70 0.97 14.52
CA THR A 2 5.25 1.02 13.17
C THR A 2 4.29 1.76 12.21
N ALA A 3 4.83 2.29 11.12
CA ALA A 3 4.01 2.94 10.08
C ALA A 3 2.98 1.97 9.50
N ARG A 4 3.38 0.72 9.26
CA ARG A 4 2.50 -0.34 8.77
C ARG A 4 1.30 -0.54 9.71
N ARG A 5 1.56 -0.66 11.01
CA ARG A 5 0.51 -0.88 12.00
C ARG A 5 -0.43 0.30 12.12
N THR A 6 0.12 1.51 12.09
CA THR A 6 -0.67 2.74 12.11
C THR A 6 -1.63 2.79 10.91
N LEU A 7 -1.15 2.42 9.73
CA LEU A 7 -1.98 2.38 8.53
C LEU A 7 -3.09 1.33 8.66
N LEU A 8 -2.76 0.11 9.08
CA LEU A 8 -3.76 -0.96 9.22
C LEU A 8 -4.80 -0.64 10.30
N ASP A 9 -4.38 -0.09 11.43
CA ASP A 9 -5.31 0.34 12.48
C ASP A 9 -6.24 1.44 12.00
N GLY A 10 -5.70 2.41 11.25
CA GLY A 10 -6.49 3.51 10.69
C GLY A 10 -7.52 3.03 9.68
N LEU A 11 -7.12 2.13 8.77
CA LEU A 11 -8.04 1.54 7.80
C LEU A 11 -9.12 0.70 8.48
N ALA A 12 -8.76 -0.04 9.52
CA ALA A 12 -9.72 -0.85 10.28
C ALA A 12 -10.77 0.01 10.98
N ARG A 13 -10.41 1.24 11.36
CA ARG A 13 -11.31 2.21 11.99
C ARG A 13 -11.97 3.16 10.98
N ASP A 14 -11.81 2.90 9.69
CA ASP A 14 -12.37 3.71 8.61
C ASP A 14 -11.94 5.18 8.66
N ILE A 15 -10.69 5.44 9.04
CA ILE A 15 -10.11 6.77 9.03
C ILE A 15 -9.82 7.18 7.58
N ASP A 16 -10.09 8.44 7.26
CA ASP A 16 -9.81 9.02 5.96
C ASP A 16 -8.32 8.90 5.60
N VAL A 17 -8.03 8.58 4.33
CA VAL A 17 -6.66 8.34 3.88
C VAL A 17 -5.75 9.56 4.04
N PHE A 18 -6.29 10.77 3.88
CA PHE A 18 -5.51 12.00 4.07
C PHE A 18 -5.17 12.24 5.56
N ASP A 19 -6.08 11.87 6.46
CA ASP A 19 -5.82 11.91 7.89
C ASP A 19 -4.75 10.89 8.27
N LEU A 20 -4.74 9.71 7.64
CA LEU A 20 -3.69 8.71 7.83
C LEU A 20 -2.33 9.21 7.37
N VAL A 21 -2.27 9.94 6.27
CA VAL A 21 -1.02 10.60 5.83
C VAL A 21 -0.50 11.52 6.93
N SER A 22 -1.37 12.33 7.50
CA SER A 22 -1.00 13.26 8.58
C SER A 22 -0.49 12.55 9.83
N GLU A 23 -1.08 11.41 10.19
CA GLU A 23 -0.60 10.60 11.32
C GLU A 23 0.76 9.95 11.05
N LEU A 24 1.05 9.62 9.80
CA LEU A 24 2.27 8.92 9.41
C LEU A 24 3.46 9.84 9.16
N VAL A 25 3.22 11.13 8.86
CA VAL A 25 4.28 12.12 8.65
C VAL A 25 5.30 12.17 9.81
N PRO A 26 4.88 12.18 11.09
CA PRO A 26 5.86 12.20 12.19
C PRO A 26 6.72 10.95 12.30
N LEU A 27 6.29 9.82 11.71
CA LEU A 27 7.04 8.56 11.74
C LEU A 27 8.08 8.48 10.63
N HIS A 28 7.92 9.28 9.58
CA HIS A 28 8.76 9.27 8.39
C HIS A 28 10.26 9.44 8.69
N PRO A 29 10.70 10.43 9.48
CA PRO A 29 12.12 10.65 9.71
C PRO A 29 12.73 9.76 10.80
N ARG A 30 11.95 8.92 11.47
CA ARG A 30 12.40 8.10 12.60
C ARG A 30 12.61 6.65 12.24
N ASP A 31 12.18 6.25 11.06
CA ASP A 31 12.28 4.88 10.60
C ASP A 31 13.49 4.80 9.67
N ASP A 32 14.51 4.01 10.04
CA ASP A 32 15.67 3.76 9.19
C ASP A 32 15.30 2.98 7.94
N THR A 33 14.12 2.36 7.94
CA THR A 33 13.59 1.73 6.75
C THR A 33 12.90 2.76 5.87
N PHE A 34 13.10 2.67 4.58
CA PHE A 34 12.43 3.53 3.61
C PHE A 34 10.90 3.36 3.73
N PRO A 35 10.14 4.41 4.12
CA PRO A 35 8.70 4.24 4.41
C PRO A 35 7.91 3.76 3.21
N GLY A 36 8.30 4.14 2.02
CA GLY A 36 7.67 3.65 0.79
C GLY A 36 7.81 2.15 0.64
N GLU A 37 8.95 1.58 1.01
CA GLU A 37 9.17 0.12 0.96
C GLU A 37 8.22 -0.62 1.89
N VAL A 38 7.98 -0.09 3.08
CA VAL A 38 7.05 -0.68 4.05
C VAL A 38 5.65 -0.80 3.45
N PHE A 39 5.18 0.27 2.80
CA PHE A 39 3.85 0.28 2.18
C PHE A 39 3.79 -0.60 0.93
N LEU A 40 4.85 -0.65 0.13
CA LEU A 40 4.92 -1.54 -1.03
C LEU A 40 4.89 -3.01 -0.60
N ARG A 41 5.56 -3.36 0.51
CA ARG A 41 5.51 -4.71 1.08
C ARG A 41 4.12 -5.04 1.61
N LEU A 42 3.44 -4.09 2.23
CA LEU A 42 2.06 -4.27 2.67
C LEU A 42 1.14 -4.56 1.49
N ALA A 43 1.31 -3.85 0.37
CA ALA A 43 0.57 -4.12 -0.86
C ALA A 43 0.81 -5.55 -1.35
N GLY A 44 2.06 -6.01 -1.33
CA GLY A 44 2.42 -7.39 -1.67
C GLY A 44 1.75 -8.41 -0.76
N ASP A 45 1.76 -8.15 0.55
CA ASP A 45 1.09 -9.02 1.52
C ASP A 45 -0.42 -9.09 1.30
N ALA A 46 -1.04 -7.98 0.92
CA ALA A 46 -2.46 -7.95 0.58
C ALA A 46 -2.76 -8.81 -0.64
N LEU A 47 -1.90 -8.76 -1.67
CA LEU A 47 -2.02 -9.60 -2.85
C LEU A 47 -1.91 -11.09 -2.50
N ASP A 48 -0.93 -11.46 -1.68
CA ASP A 48 -0.78 -12.84 -1.21
C ASP A 48 -2.00 -13.29 -0.40
N TRP A 49 -2.46 -12.43 0.49
CA TRP A 49 -3.59 -12.74 1.35
C TRP A 49 -4.87 -13.03 0.56
N CYS A 50 -5.14 -12.28 -0.51
CA CYS A 50 -6.34 -12.51 -1.33
C CYS A 50 -6.14 -13.59 -2.41
N GLY A 51 -4.98 -14.22 -2.46
CA GLY A 51 -4.69 -15.29 -3.42
C GLY A 51 -4.37 -14.81 -4.82
N ALA A 52 -4.02 -13.54 -5.00
CA ALA A 52 -3.60 -13.01 -6.30
C ALA A 52 -2.28 -13.66 -6.73
N SER A 53 -2.16 -13.98 -8.01
CA SER A 53 -0.96 -14.59 -8.58
C SER A 53 -0.81 -14.13 -10.03
N ARG A 54 0.28 -14.54 -10.70
CA ARG A 54 0.43 -14.25 -12.13
C ARG A 54 -0.67 -14.88 -12.97
N ALA A 55 -1.19 -16.05 -12.54
CA ALA A 55 -2.26 -16.75 -13.23
C ALA A 55 -3.63 -16.10 -12.97
N ASP A 56 -3.78 -15.42 -11.83
CA ASP A 56 -5.03 -14.78 -11.41
C ASP A 56 -4.73 -13.46 -10.72
N PRO A 57 -4.28 -12.43 -11.48
CA PRO A 57 -3.87 -11.16 -10.91
C PRO A 57 -5.07 -10.31 -10.48
N LEU A 58 -4.84 -9.40 -9.52
CA LEU A 58 -5.79 -8.31 -9.28
C LEU A 58 -5.76 -7.35 -10.47
N PRO A 59 -6.93 -6.92 -10.98
CA PRO A 59 -6.97 -5.90 -12.02
C PRO A 59 -6.38 -4.59 -11.50
N LEU A 60 -5.34 -4.10 -12.17
CA LEU A 60 -4.72 -2.81 -11.85
C LEU A 60 -5.49 -1.65 -12.46
N GLU A 61 -6.23 -1.92 -13.54
CA GLU A 61 -7.04 -0.93 -14.23
C GLU A 61 -8.18 -0.47 -13.32
N GLY A 62 -8.35 0.84 -13.21
CA GLY A 62 -9.40 1.41 -12.37
C GLY A 62 -9.17 1.31 -10.87
N LEU A 63 -7.96 0.90 -10.44
CA LEU A 63 -7.65 0.70 -9.03
C LEU A 63 -7.89 1.97 -8.21
N ARG A 64 -7.43 3.12 -8.71
CA ARG A 64 -7.61 4.40 -8.03
C ARG A 64 -9.09 4.81 -7.97
N GLU A 65 -9.76 4.80 -9.10
CA GLU A 65 -11.15 5.25 -9.23
C GLU A 65 -12.09 4.42 -8.38
N ARG A 66 -11.80 3.13 -8.26
CA ARG A 66 -12.65 2.19 -7.52
C ARG A 66 -12.35 2.14 -6.03
N PHE A 67 -11.08 2.22 -5.66
CA PHE A 67 -10.65 1.98 -4.27
C PHE A 67 -10.06 3.21 -3.58
N LEU A 68 -9.80 4.29 -4.34
CA LEU A 68 -9.35 5.58 -3.80
C LEU A 68 -10.15 6.73 -4.42
N PRO A 69 -11.50 6.67 -4.38
CA PRO A 69 -12.31 7.73 -4.99
C PRO A 69 -12.10 9.10 -4.32
N GLU A 70 -11.66 9.12 -3.06
CA GLU A 70 -11.33 10.34 -2.35
C GLU A 70 -10.05 11.04 -2.87
N CYS A 71 -9.25 10.34 -3.68
CA CYS A 71 -7.98 10.86 -4.20
C CYS A 71 -8.11 11.20 -5.69
N ALA A 72 -8.17 12.49 -6.02
CA ALA A 72 -8.24 12.96 -7.39
C ALA A 72 -6.84 13.38 -7.89
N PHE A 73 -5.98 12.39 -8.13
CA PHE A 73 -4.63 12.67 -8.64
C PHE A 73 -4.66 13.14 -10.08
N ARG A 74 -3.85 14.17 -10.41
CA ARG A 74 -3.72 14.72 -11.75
C ARG A 74 -2.23 14.87 -12.14
N GLY A 75 -1.95 14.75 -13.43
CA GLY A 75 -0.63 14.99 -13.98
C GLY A 75 0.44 14.15 -13.31
N ARG A 76 1.45 14.81 -12.74
CA ARG A 76 2.59 14.16 -12.08
C ARG A 76 2.18 13.29 -10.89
N GLN A 77 1.15 13.70 -10.16
CA GLN A 77 0.63 12.92 -9.04
C GLN A 77 0.08 11.58 -9.48
N ASN A 78 -0.71 11.58 -10.56
CA ASN A 78 -1.25 10.34 -11.12
C ASN A 78 -0.12 9.41 -11.58
N LYS A 79 0.93 9.96 -12.18
CA LYS A 79 2.09 9.22 -12.64
C LYS A 79 2.83 8.56 -11.46
N LYS A 80 3.06 9.30 -10.37
CA LYS A 80 3.69 8.79 -9.16
C LYS A 80 2.89 7.65 -8.54
N PHE A 81 1.57 7.79 -8.49
CA PHE A 81 0.69 6.73 -8.01
C PHE A 81 0.80 5.47 -8.88
N GLN A 82 0.79 5.63 -10.20
CA GLN A 82 0.95 4.50 -11.13
C GLN A 82 2.29 3.78 -10.93
N TYR A 83 3.37 4.52 -10.72
CA TYR A 83 4.68 3.92 -10.42
C TYR A 83 4.65 3.12 -9.12
N ALA A 84 4.01 3.64 -8.10
CA ALA A 84 3.88 2.92 -6.83
C ALA A 84 3.08 1.62 -7.01
N VAL A 85 2.00 1.65 -7.79
CA VAL A 85 1.20 0.47 -8.11
C VAL A 85 2.03 -0.58 -8.86
N LEU A 86 2.77 -0.15 -9.89
CA LEU A 86 3.61 -1.06 -10.67
C LEU A 86 4.75 -1.65 -9.84
N ALA A 87 5.36 -0.83 -8.96
CA ALA A 87 6.41 -1.29 -8.07
C ALA A 87 5.88 -2.36 -7.09
N ALA A 88 4.72 -2.14 -6.51
CA ALA A 88 4.10 -3.11 -5.62
C ALA A 88 3.82 -4.44 -6.34
N ALA A 89 3.27 -4.37 -7.55
CA ALA A 89 2.99 -5.56 -8.36
C ALA A 89 4.28 -6.31 -8.73
N ALA A 90 5.34 -5.59 -9.09
CA ALA A 90 6.62 -6.20 -9.44
C ALA A 90 7.28 -6.87 -8.24
N LEU A 91 7.23 -6.24 -7.07
CA LEU A 91 7.77 -6.83 -5.84
C LEU A 91 7.01 -8.11 -5.47
N HIS A 92 5.69 -8.10 -5.60
CA HIS A 92 4.87 -9.29 -5.36
C HIS A 92 5.23 -10.43 -6.32
N GLY A 93 5.43 -10.11 -7.59
CA GLY A 93 5.82 -11.09 -8.59
C GLY A 93 7.27 -11.57 -8.50
N GLY A 94 8.10 -10.95 -7.66
CA GLY A 94 9.51 -11.29 -7.50
C GLY A 94 10.35 -11.02 -8.74
N THR A 95 9.91 -10.10 -9.60
CA THR A 95 10.43 -10.04 -10.97
C THR A 95 11.47 -8.98 -11.24
N ASP A 96 11.65 -7.97 -10.37
CA ASP A 96 12.59 -6.93 -10.76
C ASP A 96 13.15 -6.11 -9.58
N PRO A 97 14.34 -6.50 -9.05
CA PRO A 97 15.03 -5.65 -8.08
C PRO A 97 15.45 -4.29 -8.67
N ASP A 98 15.62 -4.20 -9.99
CA ASP A 98 16.00 -2.94 -10.65
C ASP A 98 14.85 -1.94 -10.62
N LEU A 99 13.61 -2.40 -10.62
CA LEU A 99 12.46 -1.52 -10.50
C LEU A 99 12.40 -0.86 -9.12
N LEU A 100 12.83 -1.58 -8.08
CA LEU A 100 12.94 -1.00 -6.73
C LEU A 100 13.97 0.12 -6.70
N ASP A 101 15.11 -0.07 -7.38
CA ASP A 101 16.13 0.96 -7.52
C ASP A 101 15.62 2.16 -8.34
N GLU A 102 14.86 1.93 -9.40
CA GLU A 102 14.21 3.00 -10.14
C GLU A 102 13.22 3.78 -9.27
N VAL A 103 12.41 3.07 -8.49
CA VAL A 103 11.45 3.69 -7.58
C VAL A 103 12.18 4.47 -6.48
N THR A 104 13.28 3.94 -5.93
CA THR A 104 14.10 4.67 -4.95
C THR A 104 14.77 5.89 -5.57
N TRP A 105 15.11 5.85 -6.84
CA TRP A 105 15.68 6.97 -7.59
C TRP A 105 14.65 8.09 -7.81
N TRP A 106 13.38 7.73 -7.89
CA TRP A 106 12.25 8.66 -8.02
C TRP A 106 11.81 9.23 -6.68
N GLN A 107 12.54 8.96 -5.61
CA GLN A 107 12.28 9.50 -4.28
C GLN A 107 12.37 11.02 -4.27
N SER A 108 11.32 11.64 -4.74
CA SER A 108 10.98 12.92 -4.17
C SER A 108 10.53 12.68 -2.72
N ASP A 109 10.72 13.64 -1.86
CA ASP A 109 10.38 13.55 -0.43
C ASP A 109 8.93 13.12 -0.16
N ASP A 110 8.09 13.13 -1.19
CA ASP A 110 6.67 12.78 -1.11
C ASP A 110 6.32 11.41 -1.71
N PHE A 111 7.29 10.66 -2.29
CA PHE A 111 6.99 9.38 -2.93
C PHE A 111 6.36 8.38 -1.97
N TRP A 112 6.77 8.39 -0.71
CA TRP A 112 6.23 7.49 0.30
C TRP A 112 4.71 7.65 0.48
N GLN A 113 4.18 8.85 0.23
CA GLN A 113 2.73 9.10 0.28
C GLN A 113 2.01 8.32 -0.82
N TYR A 114 2.58 8.27 -2.03
CA TYR A 114 1.99 7.52 -3.13
C TYR A 114 2.09 6.01 -2.91
N ALA A 115 3.16 5.55 -2.29
CA ALA A 115 3.27 4.16 -1.86
C ALA A 115 2.20 3.81 -0.80
N LEU A 116 1.92 4.72 0.12
CA LEU A 116 0.83 4.59 1.08
C LEU A 116 -0.52 4.50 0.38
N PHE A 117 -0.81 5.41 -0.55
CA PHE A 117 -2.06 5.38 -1.32
C PHE A 117 -2.20 4.07 -2.10
N ALA A 118 -1.13 3.58 -2.71
CA ALA A 118 -1.15 2.30 -3.39
C ALA A 118 -1.46 1.15 -2.41
N ALA A 119 -0.84 1.13 -1.24
CA ALA A 119 -1.11 0.11 -0.21
C ALA A 119 -2.57 0.12 0.22
N VAL A 120 -3.15 1.30 0.45
CA VAL A 120 -4.57 1.44 0.80
C VAL A 120 -5.46 0.85 -0.30
N ALA A 121 -5.18 1.19 -1.56
CA ALA A 121 -5.94 0.68 -2.70
C ALA A 121 -5.85 -0.85 -2.78
N TYR A 122 -4.67 -1.42 -2.61
CA TYR A 122 -4.48 -2.87 -2.65
C TYR A 122 -5.17 -3.58 -1.48
N VAL A 123 -5.12 -3.03 -0.27
CA VAL A 123 -5.81 -3.62 0.88
C VAL A 123 -7.32 -3.63 0.64
N ARG A 124 -7.88 -2.51 0.15
CA ARG A 124 -9.30 -2.41 -0.17
C ARG A 124 -9.70 -3.36 -1.31
N ALA A 125 -8.88 -3.44 -2.35
CA ALA A 125 -9.11 -4.34 -3.47
C ALA A 125 -9.03 -5.81 -3.06
N ALA A 126 -8.07 -6.16 -2.22
CA ALA A 126 -7.91 -7.52 -1.69
C ALA A 126 -9.13 -7.91 -0.83
N ALA A 127 -9.59 -7.02 0.04
CA ALA A 127 -10.78 -7.24 0.85
C ALA A 127 -12.02 -7.47 -0.03
N SER A 128 -12.18 -6.65 -1.07
CA SER A 128 -13.28 -6.79 -2.04
C SER A 128 -13.23 -8.14 -2.74
N ARG A 129 -12.06 -8.56 -3.19
CA ARG A 129 -11.86 -9.85 -3.85
C ARG A 129 -12.16 -11.02 -2.92
N ALA A 130 -11.74 -10.93 -1.66
CA ALA A 130 -11.99 -11.96 -0.66
C ALA A 130 -13.44 -11.95 -0.14
N GLY A 131 -14.22 -10.92 -0.46
CA GLY A 131 -15.61 -10.79 -0.02
C GLY A 131 -15.74 -10.50 1.46
N VAL A 132 -14.76 -9.83 2.07
CA VAL A 132 -14.75 -9.49 3.49
C VAL A 132 -14.64 -7.98 3.69
N PRO A 133 -15.04 -7.46 4.87
CA PRO A 133 -14.84 -6.05 5.19
C PRO A 133 -13.34 -5.70 5.25
N VAL A 134 -13.00 -4.45 4.94
CA VAL A 134 -11.62 -3.94 5.05
C VAL A 134 -11.06 -4.16 6.46
N ARG A 135 -11.88 -3.98 7.47
CA ARG A 135 -11.50 -4.25 8.87
C ARG A 135 -10.96 -5.66 9.08
N GLN A 136 -11.62 -6.66 8.50
CA GLN A 136 -11.18 -8.06 8.61
C GLN A 136 -9.84 -8.27 7.88
N ALA A 137 -9.71 -7.70 6.68
CA ALA A 137 -8.46 -7.77 5.93
C ALA A 137 -7.30 -7.16 6.72
N CYS A 138 -7.52 -6.00 7.35
CA CYS A 138 -6.50 -5.33 8.16
C CYS A 138 -6.08 -6.17 9.36
N GLN A 139 -7.02 -6.82 10.03
CA GLN A 139 -6.74 -7.70 11.16
C GLN A 139 -5.88 -8.90 10.73
N ASP A 140 -6.25 -9.54 9.62
CA ASP A 140 -5.51 -10.67 9.08
C ASP A 140 -4.11 -10.28 8.63
N LEU A 141 -3.97 -9.14 7.98
CA LEU A 141 -2.68 -8.63 7.52
C LEU A 141 -1.77 -8.26 8.69
N ALA A 142 -2.31 -7.70 9.76
CA ALA A 142 -1.54 -7.38 10.96
C ALA A 142 -0.97 -8.66 11.59
N GLN A 143 -1.73 -9.74 11.60
CA GLN A 143 -1.28 -11.03 12.14
C GLN A 143 -0.20 -11.67 11.26
N ARG A 144 -0.33 -11.56 9.93
CA ARG A 144 0.64 -12.16 8.99
C ARG A 144 2.01 -11.54 9.07
N SER A 145 2.10 -10.25 9.35
CA SER A 145 3.36 -9.52 9.37
C SER A 145 4.19 -9.71 10.65
N GLY A 146 3.60 -10.35 11.68
CA GLY A 146 4.21 -10.41 13.00
C GLY A 146 4.11 -9.11 13.79
N ASP A 147 3.48 -8.07 13.24
CA ASP A 147 3.25 -6.80 13.95
C ASP A 147 2.29 -6.95 15.13
N ALA A 148 1.58 -8.06 15.20
CA ALA A 148 0.72 -8.40 16.33
C ALA A 148 1.52 -8.90 17.54
N ALA A 149 2.79 -9.22 17.39
CA ALA A 149 3.65 -9.62 18.52
C ALA A 149 3.90 -8.42 19.42
N PRO A 150 3.81 -8.58 20.73
CA PRO A 150 4.09 -7.49 21.67
C PRO A 150 5.54 -7.03 21.61
#